data_993d20483c78ea51c9831ff62ce67ab5
#
_entry.id   993d20483c78ea51c9831ff62ce67ab5
#
_cell.length_a   1.000
_cell.length_b   1.000
_cell.length_c   1.000
_cell.angle_alpha   90.00
_cell.angle_beta   90.00
_cell.angle_gamma   90.00
#
_symmetry.space_group_name_H-M   'P 1'
#
loop_
_entity.id
_entity.type
_entity.pdbx_description
1 polymer ?
#
loop_
_entity_poly.entity_id
_entity_poly.type
_entity_poly.pdbx_seq_one_letter_code
_entity_poly.pdbx_strand_id
1 'polypeptide(L)'
;MFTAVAFKSNNGGLPVGKQAPSFVLIDTKGIPTKLYDFRGKIVLIDFWASWCKQCRMESPKLVKTYQKYQNMDFEGGSGFEIISIAMDDNLDDWRDAVVQDGYTWTNVSEGKKWDAEIAKDYQVSSLPANYLLDGNGKIIAKDLRGLMLDSYLATIRKK
;
A
#
# COMPACT_ATOMS: atom_id res chain seq x y z
N MET A 1 -13.96 22.78 2.46
CA MET A 1 -13.66 22.48 1.04
C MET A 1 -12.18 22.18 0.95
N PHE A 2 -11.81 20.92 0.81
CA PHE A 2 -10.41 20.53 0.64
C PHE A 2 -10.06 20.67 -0.84
N THR A 3 -9.20 21.62 -1.17
CA THR A 3 -8.50 21.59 -2.44
C THR A 3 -7.48 20.45 -2.37
N ALA A 4 -7.80 19.33 -2.96
CA ALA A 4 -6.83 18.30 -3.21
C ALA A 4 -5.73 18.91 -4.07
N VAL A 5 -4.55 19.11 -3.51
CA VAL A 5 -3.35 19.37 -4.31
C VAL A 5 -3.12 18.08 -5.10
N ALA A 6 -3.63 18.07 -6.32
CA ALA A 6 -3.38 16.96 -7.23
C ALA A 6 -1.89 17.01 -7.58
N PHE A 7 -1.10 16.19 -6.91
CA PHE A 7 0.20 15.81 -7.43
C PHE A 7 -0.08 15.02 -8.71
N LYS A 8 -0.02 15.68 -9.86
CA LYS A 8 0.02 15.01 -11.15
C LYS A 8 1.34 14.26 -11.22
N SER A 9 1.37 13.03 -10.71
CA SER A 9 2.43 12.13 -11.12
C SER A 9 2.15 11.77 -12.58
N ASN A 10 3.03 12.15 -13.47
CA ASN A 10 2.98 11.81 -14.89
C ASN A 10 3.34 10.34 -15.16
N ASN A 11 3.45 9.54 -14.12
CA ASN A 11 3.85 8.15 -14.20
C ASN A 11 2.60 7.30 -14.18
N GLY A 12 1.96 7.01 -15.26
CA GLY A 12 0.95 5.98 -15.43
C GLY A 12 0.15 5.50 -14.19
N GLY A 13 -0.53 4.40 -14.28
CA GLY A 13 -1.29 3.82 -13.15
C GLY A 13 -2.73 4.36 -13.07
N LEU A 14 -3.45 3.89 -12.06
CA LEU A 14 -4.84 4.27 -11.86
C LEU A 14 -4.95 5.71 -11.36
N PRO A 15 -5.95 6.47 -11.85
CA PRO A 15 -6.11 7.86 -11.44
C PRO A 15 -6.69 7.99 -10.03
N VAL A 16 -6.32 9.08 -9.34
CA VAL A 16 -6.98 9.52 -8.11
C VAL A 16 -8.47 9.75 -8.37
N GLY A 17 -9.31 9.32 -7.44
CA GLY A 17 -10.78 9.38 -7.56
C GLY A 17 -11.41 8.08 -8.02
N LYS A 18 -10.62 7.15 -8.57
CA LYS A 18 -11.11 5.84 -9.00
C LYS A 18 -11.29 4.91 -7.82
N GLN A 19 -12.31 4.06 -7.89
CA GLN A 19 -12.48 2.93 -6.97
C GLN A 19 -11.33 1.94 -7.19
N ALA A 20 -10.61 1.60 -6.12
CA ALA A 20 -9.54 0.61 -6.21
C ALA A 20 -10.08 -0.76 -6.61
N PRO A 21 -9.47 -1.46 -7.57
CA PRO A 21 -9.87 -2.81 -7.93
C PRO A 21 -9.85 -3.76 -6.72
N SER A 22 -10.91 -4.52 -6.53
CA SER A 22 -10.97 -5.54 -5.48
C SER A 22 -10.00 -6.68 -5.77
N PHE A 23 -9.52 -7.32 -4.71
CA PHE A 23 -8.68 -8.51 -4.85
C PHE A 23 -8.87 -9.46 -3.66
N VAL A 24 -8.49 -10.71 -3.90
CA VAL A 24 -8.27 -11.73 -2.87
C VAL A 24 -6.88 -12.30 -3.12
N LEU A 25 -5.95 -12.08 -2.21
CA LEU A 25 -4.57 -12.56 -2.30
C LEU A 25 -4.19 -13.35 -1.05
N ILE A 26 -3.16 -14.17 -1.16
CA ILE A 26 -2.73 -15.07 -0.08
C ILE A 26 -1.68 -14.36 0.79
N ASP A 27 -1.86 -14.41 2.10
CA ASP A 27 -0.90 -13.86 3.05
C ASP A 27 0.31 -14.78 3.29
N THR A 28 1.23 -14.37 4.15
CA THR A 28 2.45 -15.13 4.46
C THR A 28 2.18 -16.48 5.11
N LYS A 29 0.98 -16.69 5.65
CA LYS A 29 0.53 -17.94 6.30
C LYS A 29 -0.33 -18.80 5.39
N GLY A 30 -0.53 -18.37 4.14
CA GLY A 30 -1.39 -19.08 3.17
C GLY A 30 -2.88 -18.78 3.33
N ILE A 31 -3.25 -17.73 4.05
CA ILE A 31 -4.65 -17.36 4.31
C ILE A 31 -5.11 -16.33 3.28
N PRO A 32 -6.30 -16.54 2.63
CA PRO A 32 -6.86 -15.56 1.73
C PRO A 32 -7.20 -14.25 2.43
N THR A 33 -6.77 -13.13 1.83
CA THR A 33 -6.99 -11.78 2.33
C THR A 33 -7.73 -10.97 1.27
N LYS A 34 -8.84 -10.35 1.65
CA LYS A 34 -9.68 -9.54 0.76
C LYS A 34 -9.46 -8.05 1.04
N LEU A 35 -9.28 -7.27 -0.01
CA LEU A 35 -9.23 -5.80 0.14
C LEU A 35 -10.48 -5.27 0.86
N TYR A 36 -11.65 -5.83 0.55
CA TYR A 36 -12.92 -5.40 1.14
C TYR A 36 -12.95 -5.47 2.68
N ASP A 37 -12.17 -6.38 3.28
CA ASP A 37 -12.13 -6.55 4.75
C ASP A 37 -11.52 -5.32 5.47
N PHE A 38 -10.90 -4.42 4.72
CA PHE A 38 -10.28 -3.18 5.23
C PHE A 38 -11.17 -1.94 5.10
N ARG A 39 -12.44 -2.10 4.70
CA ARG A 39 -13.38 -0.98 4.62
C ARG A 39 -13.50 -0.25 5.95
N GLY A 40 -13.61 1.07 5.90
CA GLY A 40 -13.65 1.94 7.06
C GLY A 40 -12.30 2.47 7.50
N LYS A 41 -11.20 1.95 6.97
CA LYS A 41 -9.82 2.38 7.29
C LYS A 41 -9.19 3.13 6.13
N ILE A 42 -8.23 3.99 6.44
CA ILE A 42 -7.29 4.50 5.43
C ILE A 42 -6.30 3.38 5.14
N VAL A 43 -6.14 3.00 3.88
CA VAL A 43 -5.32 1.85 3.47
C VAL A 43 -4.26 2.28 2.47
N LEU A 44 -3.01 1.98 2.77
CA LEU A 44 -1.93 2.06 1.79
C LEU A 44 -1.73 0.69 1.13
N ILE A 45 -1.92 0.62 -0.18
CA ILE A 45 -1.53 -0.54 -0.97
C ILE A 45 -0.13 -0.28 -1.48
N ASP A 46 0.83 -1.07 -1.00
CA ASP A 46 2.26 -0.90 -1.24
C ASP A 46 2.79 -2.04 -2.10
N PHE A 47 3.16 -1.75 -3.35
CA PHE A 47 3.77 -2.73 -4.26
C PHE A 47 5.28 -2.72 -4.08
N TRP A 48 5.84 -3.87 -3.73
CA TRP A 48 7.25 -4.05 -3.45
C TRP A 48 7.72 -5.44 -3.85
N ALA A 49 8.97 -5.77 -3.58
CA ALA A 49 9.52 -7.12 -3.72
C ALA A 49 10.75 -7.28 -2.84
N SER A 50 11.07 -8.52 -2.47
CA SER A 50 12.30 -8.82 -1.71
C SER A 50 13.57 -8.43 -2.48
N TRP A 51 13.52 -8.51 -3.80
CA TRP A 51 14.62 -8.15 -4.70
C TRP A 51 14.67 -6.65 -5.05
N CYS A 52 13.68 -5.86 -4.62
CA CYS A 52 13.64 -4.42 -4.88
C CYS A 52 14.44 -3.65 -3.84
N LYS A 53 15.69 -3.34 -4.15
CA LYS A 53 16.58 -2.62 -3.22
C LYS A 53 16.00 -1.27 -2.79
N GLN A 54 15.47 -0.49 -3.74
CA GLN A 54 14.91 0.82 -3.46
C GLN A 54 13.69 0.73 -2.55
N CYS A 55 12.80 -0.27 -2.74
CA CYS A 55 11.66 -0.51 -1.86
C CYS A 55 12.13 -0.76 -0.42
N ARG A 56 13.15 -1.61 -0.27
CA ARG A 56 13.67 -2.01 1.04
C ARG A 56 14.41 -0.87 1.75
N MET A 57 15.00 0.05 1.03
CA MET A 57 15.59 1.27 1.61
C MET A 57 14.54 2.18 2.25
N GLU A 58 13.30 2.16 1.75
CA GLU A 58 12.18 2.92 2.30
C GLU A 58 11.50 2.24 3.51
N SER A 59 11.74 0.95 3.72
CA SER A 59 11.08 0.15 4.76
C SER A 59 11.15 0.76 6.16
N PRO A 60 12.29 1.28 6.65
CA PRO A 60 12.34 1.87 8.00
C PRO A 60 11.40 3.06 8.19
N LYS A 61 11.23 3.89 7.17
CA LYS A 61 10.30 5.02 7.21
C LYS A 61 8.85 4.55 7.21
N LEU A 62 8.55 3.53 6.42
CA LEU A 62 7.22 2.94 6.34
C LEU A 62 6.80 2.33 7.69
N VAL A 63 7.71 1.61 8.35
CA VAL A 63 7.49 1.06 9.69
C VAL A 63 7.17 2.16 10.70
N LYS A 64 7.94 3.25 10.71
CA LYS A 64 7.71 4.38 11.62
C LYS A 64 6.36 5.06 11.35
N THR A 65 6.01 5.26 10.09
CA THR A 65 4.73 5.87 9.70
C THR A 65 3.57 4.99 10.16
N TYR A 66 3.66 3.68 9.95
CA TYR A 66 2.65 2.74 10.40
C TYR A 66 2.46 2.78 11.92
N GLN A 67 3.54 2.72 12.70
CA GLN A 67 3.50 2.79 14.15
C GLN A 67 2.84 4.08 14.64
N LYS A 68 3.09 5.20 13.96
CA LYS A 68 2.56 6.51 14.33
C LYS A 68 1.05 6.63 14.07
N TYR A 69 0.58 6.14 12.92
CA TYR A 69 -0.76 6.44 12.42
C TYR A 69 -1.78 5.31 12.52
N GLN A 70 -1.38 4.08 12.83
CA GLN A 70 -2.27 2.92 12.78
C GLN A 70 -3.56 3.04 13.59
N ASN A 71 -3.53 3.76 14.71
CA ASN A 71 -4.67 3.90 15.62
C ASN A 71 -5.31 5.30 15.58
N MET A 72 -4.93 6.14 14.63
CA MET A 72 -5.48 7.50 14.51
C MET A 72 -6.75 7.52 13.68
N ASP A 73 -7.57 8.54 13.90
CA ASP A 73 -8.73 8.84 13.09
C ASP A 73 -8.41 9.86 12.01
N PHE A 74 -9.03 9.70 10.84
CA PHE A 74 -8.79 10.51 9.66
C PHE A 74 -10.09 10.99 9.04
N GLU A 75 -10.01 12.06 8.26
CA GLU A 75 -11.07 12.37 7.32
C GLU A 75 -11.16 11.23 6.29
N GLY A 76 -12.31 10.57 6.25
CA GLY A 76 -12.56 9.46 5.34
C GLY A 76 -12.27 8.06 5.85
N GLY A 77 -11.79 7.89 7.09
CA GLY A 77 -11.58 6.55 7.67
C GLY A 77 -11.02 6.59 9.08
N SER A 78 -11.18 5.49 9.81
CA SER A 78 -10.70 5.34 11.18
C SER A 78 -9.64 4.24 11.25
N GLY A 79 -8.42 4.62 11.63
CA GLY A 79 -7.25 3.76 11.61
C GLY A 79 -6.53 3.80 10.26
N PHE A 80 -5.24 3.50 10.30
CA PHE A 80 -4.38 3.40 9.12
C PHE A 80 -3.84 1.97 9.01
N GLU A 81 -4.00 1.37 7.83
CA GLU A 81 -3.53 0.02 7.55
C GLU A 81 -2.67 0.00 6.30
N ILE A 82 -1.74 -0.95 6.25
CA ILE A 82 -0.91 -1.19 5.07
C ILE A 82 -1.18 -2.60 4.58
N ILE A 83 -1.35 -2.75 3.27
CA ILE A 83 -1.33 -4.03 2.58
C ILE A 83 -0.15 -3.99 1.62
N SER A 84 0.94 -4.68 1.96
CA SER A 84 2.09 -4.81 1.07
C SER A 84 1.90 -6.00 0.14
N ILE A 85 1.92 -5.73 -1.16
CA ILE A 85 1.77 -6.73 -2.22
C ILE A 85 3.14 -7.00 -2.82
N ALA A 86 3.67 -8.21 -2.58
CA ALA A 86 4.98 -8.58 -3.07
C ALA A 86 4.93 -9.10 -4.50
N MET A 87 5.80 -8.55 -5.34
CA MET A 87 5.97 -8.93 -6.74
C MET A 87 7.06 -10.02 -6.88
N ASP A 88 7.15 -10.89 -5.89
CA ASP A 88 8.11 -12.00 -5.84
C ASP A 88 7.59 -13.23 -6.60
N ASP A 89 8.49 -14.07 -7.09
CA ASP A 89 8.19 -15.44 -7.56
C ASP A 89 8.69 -16.51 -6.58
N ASN A 90 9.62 -16.16 -5.68
CA ASN A 90 10.09 -17.02 -4.61
C ASN A 90 9.43 -16.62 -3.29
N LEU A 91 8.52 -17.47 -2.80
CA LEU A 91 7.75 -17.18 -1.59
C LEU A 91 8.57 -17.21 -0.30
N ASP A 92 9.65 -17.98 -0.27
CA ASP A 92 10.55 -18.03 0.89
C ASP A 92 11.35 -16.73 1.02
N ASP A 93 11.89 -16.23 -0.10
CA ASP A 93 12.57 -14.93 -0.14
C ASP A 93 11.64 -13.80 0.32
N TRP A 94 10.38 -13.83 -0.12
CA TRP A 94 9.38 -12.87 0.30
C TRP A 94 9.11 -12.93 1.81
N ARG A 95 8.86 -14.12 2.36
CA ARG A 95 8.61 -14.30 3.79
C ARG A 95 9.80 -13.84 4.64
N ASP A 96 11.02 -14.16 4.20
CA ASP A 96 12.24 -13.74 4.89
C ASP A 96 12.37 -12.20 4.89
N ALA A 97 12.11 -11.56 3.76
CA ALA A 97 12.18 -10.11 3.63
C ALA A 97 11.13 -9.41 4.51
N VAL A 98 9.91 -9.94 4.60
CA VAL A 98 8.86 -9.41 5.50
C VAL A 98 9.35 -9.37 6.95
N VAL A 99 9.99 -10.44 7.41
CA VAL A 99 10.55 -10.51 8.77
C VAL A 99 11.73 -9.56 8.94
N GLN A 100 12.68 -9.58 8.01
CA GLN A 100 13.89 -8.75 8.07
C GLN A 100 13.57 -7.26 8.08
N ASP A 101 12.60 -6.83 7.30
CA ASP A 101 12.24 -5.41 7.16
C ASP A 101 11.20 -4.95 8.20
N GLY A 102 10.72 -5.85 9.05
CA GLY A 102 9.79 -5.51 10.13
C GLY A 102 8.38 -5.15 9.68
N TYR A 103 7.91 -5.74 8.59
CA TYR A 103 6.56 -5.54 8.07
C TYR A 103 5.55 -6.30 8.92
N THR A 104 5.02 -5.66 9.96
CA THR A 104 4.08 -6.27 10.91
C THR A 104 2.61 -6.22 10.45
N TRP A 105 2.33 -5.51 9.36
CA TRP A 105 1.02 -5.37 8.75
C TRP A 105 0.73 -6.50 7.77
N THR A 106 -0.38 -6.40 7.05
CA THR A 106 -0.81 -7.40 6.07
C THR A 106 0.13 -7.46 4.88
N ASN A 107 0.65 -8.65 4.61
CA ASN A 107 1.55 -8.93 3.49
C ASN A 107 0.98 -10.05 2.64
N VAL A 108 0.81 -9.80 1.34
CA VAL A 108 0.19 -10.72 0.39
C VAL A 108 0.99 -10.83 -0.89
N SER A 109 0.80 -11.93 -1.64
CA SER A 109 1.46 -12.15 -2.94
C SER A 109 0.71 -13.16 -3.79
N GLU A 110 0.82 -13.02 -5.11
CA GLU A 110 0.42 -14.06 -6.07
C GLU A 110 1.56 -15.03 -6.39
N GLY A 111 2.81 -14.67 -6.08
CA GLY A 111 3.99 -15.50 -6.39
C GLY A 111 4.31 -15.59 -7.89
N LYS A 112 3.91 -14.61 -8.69
CA LYS A 112 4.00 -14.65 -10.16
C LYS A 112 4.82 -13.52 -10.78
N LYS A 113 5.55 -12.73 -9.97
CA LYS A 113 6.27 -11.54 -10.46
C LYS A 113 5.36 -10.65 -11.31
N TRP A 114 5.86 -10.23 -12.47
CA TRP A 114 5.13 -9.34 -13.39
C TRP A 114 3.97 -10.02 -14.13
N ASP A 115 3.83 -11.35 -14.05
CA ASP A 115 2.67 -12.07 -14.59
C ASP A 115 1.46 -12.06 -13.64
N ALA A 116 1.61 -11.45 -12.46
CA ALA A 116 0.53 -11.32 -11.49
C ALA A 116 -0.62 -10.45 -12.03
N GLU A 117 -1.86 -10.94 -11.90
CA GLU A 117 -3.06 -10.20 -12.30
C GLU A 117 -3.17 -8.86 -11.56
N ILE A 118 -2.80 -8.84 -10.28
CA ILE A 118 -2.88 -7.62 -9.46
C ILE A 118 -2.04 -6.47 -10.03
N ALA A 119 -0.88 -6.77 -10.63
CA ALA A 119 -0.05 -5.76 -11.27
C ALA A 119 -0.75 -5.13 -12.47
N LYS A 120 -1.48 -5.94 -13.24
CA LYS A 120 -2.25 -5.49 -14.41
C LYS A 120 -3.45 -4.66 -13.96
N ASP A 121 -4.21 -5.14 -12.97
CA ASP A 121 -5.39 -4.46 -12.45
C ASP A 121 -5.08 -3.08 -11.89
N TYR A 122 -3.94 -2.93 -11.22
CA TYR A 122 -3.48 -1.67 -10.64
C TYR A 122 -2.55 -0.89 -11.58
N GLN A 123 -2.31 -1.38 -12.79
CA GLN A 123 -1.44 -0.75 -13.79
C GLN A 123 -0.04 -0.43 -13.22
N VAL A 124 0.52 -1.36 -12.46
CA VAL A 124 1.86 -1.25 -11.89
C VAL A 124 2.87 -1.86 -12.87
N SER A 125 3.83 -1.04 -13.33
CA SER A 125 4.88 -1.45 -14.27
C SER A 125 6.29 -1.29 -13.72
N SER A 126 6.45 -0.66 -12.56
CA SER A 126 7.73 -0.47 -11.88
C SER A 126 7.54 -0.42 -10.38
N LEU A 127 8.61 -0.69 -9.63
CA LEU A 127 8.64 -0.65 -8.18
C LEU A 127 9.64 0.41 -7.68
N PRO A 128 9.38 1.02 -6.53
CA PRO A 128 8.18 0.96 -5.72
C PRO A 128 6.98 1.69 -6.34
N ALA A 129 5.77 1.26 -5.99
CA ALA A 129 4.52 1.94 -6.37
C ALA A 129 3.52 1.79 -5.24
N ASN A 130 2.68 2.79 -5.02
CA ASN A 130 1.63 2.67 -4.00
C ASN A 130 0.38 3.48 -4.34
N TYR A 131 -0.72 3.10 -3.68
CA TYR A 131 -2.01 3.79 -3.74
C TYR A 131 -2.54 3.94 -2.32
N LEU A 132 -2.99 5.13 -1.96
CA LEU A 132 -3.66 5.39 -0.69
C LEU A 132 -5.17 5.46 -0.91
N LEU A 133 -5.92 4.69 -0.11
CA LEU A 133 -7.38 4.57 -0.21
C LEU A 133 -8.06 5.18 1.01
N ASP A 134 -9.24 5.76 0.80
CA ASP A 134 -10.14 6.11 1.89
C ASP A 134 -10.94 4.89 2.39
N GLY A 135 -11.78 5.08 3.41
CA GLY A 135 -12.59 4.03 4.00
C GLY A 135 -13.59 3.37 3.06
N ASN A 136 -13.89 3.99 1.93
CA ASN A 136 -14.77 3.45 0.88
C ASN A 136 -13.98 2.76 -0.23
N GLY A 137 -12.66 2.69 -0.12
CA GLY A 137 -11.79 2.07 -1.11
C GLY A 137 -11.51 2.93 -2.34
N LYS A 138 -11.79 4.23 -2.26
CA LYS A 138 -11.48 5.17 -3.33
C LYS A 138 -10.03 5.62 -3.22
N ILE A 139 -9.31 5.67 -4.34
CA ILE A 139 -7.93 6.17 -4.39
C ILE A 139 -7.94 7.68 -4.13
N ILE A 140 -7.25 8.10 -3.07
CA ILE A 140 -7.14 9.51 -2.68
C ILE A 140 -5.76 10.10 -2.97
N ALA A 141 -4.74 9.25 -3.08
CA ALA A 141 -3.37 9.64 -3.45
C ALA A 141 -2.61 8.42 -3.97
N LYS A 142 -1.48 8.65 -4.62
CA LYS A 142 -0.60 7.57 -5.12
C LYS A 142 0.85 7.99 -5.11
N ASP A 143 1.75 7.01 -5.12
CA ASP A 143 3.21 7.19 -5.13
C ASP A 143 3.73 8.10 -4.01
N LEU A 144 3.14 7.94 -2.82
CA LEU A 144 3.56 8.65 -1.60
C LEU A 144 4.73 7.90 -0.96
N ARG A 145 5.93 8.48 -0.99
CA ARG A 145 7.14 7.86 -0.47
C ARG A 145 7.78 8.68 0.64
N GLY A 146 8.39 7.98 1.61
CA GLY A 146 9.14 8.60 2.69
C GLY A 146 8.30 9.64 3.45
N LEU A 147 8.82 10.85 3.53
CA LEU A 147 8.15 11.95 4.22
C LEU A 147 6.85 12.41 3.56
N MET A 148 6.64 12.10 2.27
CA MET A 148 5.40 12.48 1.58
C MET A 148 4.20 11.73 2.16
N LEU A 149 4.34 10.45 2.49
CA LEU A 149 3.28 9.66 3.10
C LEU A 149 2.93 10.21 4.50
N ASP A 150 3.94 10.43 5.33
CA ASP A 150 3.74 11.00 6.67
C ASP A 150 3.04 12.37 6.59
N SER A 151 3.51 13.24 5.70
CA SER A 151 2.92 14.58 5.52
C SER A 151 1.48 14.52 5.06
N TYR A 152 1.16 13.62 4.12
CA TYR A 152 -0.20 13.46 3.62
C TYR A 152 -1.13 12.97 4.73
N LEU A 153 -0.74 11.93 5.48
CA LEU A 153 -1.53 11.41 6.60
C LEU A 153 -1.76 12.48 7.68
N ALA A 154 -0.75 13.31 7.95
CA ALA A 154 -0.88 14.43 8.87
C ALA A 154 -1.94 15.44 8.42
N THR A 155 -2.08 15.68 7.11
CA THR A 155 -3.08 16.62 6.58
C THR A 155 -4.52 16.12 6.68
N ILE A 156 -4.73 14.81 6.61
CA ILE A 156 -6.07 14.20 6.69
C ILE A 156 -6.42 13.70 8.09
N ARG A 157 -5.51 13.79 9.03
CA ARG A 157 -5.74 13.39 10.43
C ARG A 157 -6.81 14.29 11.07
N LYS A 158 -7.78 13.67 11.74
CA LYS A 158 -8.74 14.42 12.58
C LYS A 158 -8.04 15.02 13.79
N LYS A 159 -8.36 16.25 14.06
CA LYS A 159 -7.88 16.99 15.22
C LYS A 159 -8.77 16.73 16.43
#